data_8920770df96cb0d6f603a883bf47a1e5
#
_entry.id   8920770df96cb0d6f603a883bf47a1e5
#
_cell.length_a   1.000
_cell.length_b   1.000
_cell.length_c   1.000
_cell.angle_alpha   90.00
_cell.angle_beta   90.00
_cell.angle_gamma   90.00
#
_symmetry.space_group_name_H-M   'P 1'
#
loop_
_entity.id
_entity.type
_entity.pdbx_description
1 polymer ?
#
loop_
_entity_poly.entity_id
_entity_poly.type
_entity_poly.pdbx_seq_one_letter_code
_entity_poly.pdbx_strand_id
1 'polypeptide(L)'
;SVASIDDHAAATAVSGESGYVGYEMNIRALETRVKSIVGASGCFYGIRSSLYDSAFPESLSRDFASALMAEENGYRAVSVNNAVCLVPQTKSLHSEFRRKIRTMARGLQTLWFKRHLLNPFTHGSFAWMLFSHKLCRWLVYPALPIAAVALAIASVHSRAWMIVLLLSIAGASGGIAGMRWPKPRVAPLVIRIAGFALASNL
;
A
#
# COMPACT_ATOMS: atom_id res chain seq x y z
N SER A 1 26.63 21.56 18.01
CA SER A 1 25.69 21.12 16.96
C SER A 1 24.96 19.89 17.45
N VAL A 2 23.74 20.09 17.93
CA VAL A 2 22.82 19.02 18.35
C VAL A 2 22.21 18.49 17.07
N ALA A 3 22.79 17.43 16.49
CA ALA A 3 22.08 16.60 15.50
C ALA A 3 20.99 15.85 16.26
N SER A 4 19.75 16.20 15.98
CA SER A 4 18.59 15.67 16.71
C SER A 4 18.40 14.19 16.44
N ILE A 5 17.94 13.48 17.45
CA ILE A 5 17.58 12.05 17.43
C ILE A 5 16.54 11.75 16.35
N ASP A 6 15.81 12.76 15.88
CA ASP A 6 14.79 12.70 14.83
C ASP A 6 15.35 12.46 13.41
N ASP A 7 16.60 12.88 13.13
CA ASP A 7 17.20 12.72 11.79
C ASP A 7 17.50 11.25 11.42
N HIS A 8 17.66 10.39 12.41
CA HIS A 8 18.03 8.98 12.18
C HIS A 8 16.84 8.04 12.04
N ALA A 9 15.75 8.31 12.75
CA ALA A 9 14.48 7.62 12.54
C ALA A 9 13.89 8.02 11.16
N ALA A 10 14.03 9.31 10.81
CA ALA A 10 13.69 9.82 9.48
C ALA A 10 14.51 9.12 8.38
N ALA A 11 15.84 8.95 8.54
CA ALA A 11 16.68 8.33 7.52
C ALA A 11 16.35 6.84 7.26
N THR A 12 15.90 6.09 8.28
CA THR A 12 15.50 4.68 8.11
C THR A 12 14.11 4.57 7.51
N ALA A 13 13.18 5.45 7.87
CA ALA A 13 11.87 5.59 7.23
C ALA A 13 12.04 6.02 5.76
N VAL A 14 12.96 6.93 5.46
CA VAL A 14 13.31 7.40 4.11
C VAL A 14 13.82 6.27 3.22
N SER A 15 14.70 5.41 3.72
CA SER A 15 15.21 4.28 2.92
C SER A 15 14.12 3.23 2.62
N GLY A 16 13.20 3.03 3.56
CA GLY A 16 12.06 2.14 3.38
C GLY A 16 11.00 2.73 2.45
N GLU A 17 10.70 4.01 2.58
CA GLU A 17 9.76 4.72 1.71
C GLU A 17 10.29 4.81 0.28
N SER A 18 11.59 5.04 0.08
CA SER A 18 12.20 5.05 -1.25
C SER A 18 12.16 3.66 -1.91
N GLY A 19 12.39 2.59 -1.15
CA GLY A 19 12.25 1.21 -1.65
C GLY A 19 10.81 0.88 -2.04
N TYR A 20 9.83 1.30 -1.24
CA TYR A 20 8.41 1.11 -1.54
C TYR A 20 7.97 1.91 -2.78
N VAL A 21 8.40 3.16 -2.90
CA VAL A 21 8.11 4.00 -4.08
C VAL A 21 8.72 3.37 -5.32
N GLY A 22 9.97 2.87 -5.26
CA GLY A 22 10.60 2.15 -6.37
C GLY A 22 9.82 0.91 -6.79
N TYR A 23 9.34 0.13 -5.84
CA TYR A 23 8.47 -1.04 -6.09
C TYR A 23 7.16 -0.62 -6.80
N GLU A 24 6.45 0.37 -6.28
CA GLU A 24 5.20 0.88 -6.88
C GLU A 24 5.42 1.40 -8.30
N MET A 25 6.54 2.08 -8.56
CA MET A 25 6.89 2.57 -9.90
C MET A 25 7.16 1.42 -10.87
N ASN A 26 7.84 0.36 -10.43
CA ASN A 26 8.06 -0.84 -11.23
C ASN A 26 6.73 -1.55 -11.57
N ILE A 27 5.83 -1.69 -10.60
CA ILE A 27 4.50 -2.28 -10.84
C ILE A 27 3.74 -1.44 -11.88
N ARG A 28 3.70 -0.12 -11.76
CA ARG A 28 3.04 0.76 -12.73
C ARG A 28 3.66 0.67 -14.13
N ALA A 29 4.98 0.51 -14.20
CA ALA A 29 5.66 0.30 -15.48
C ALA A 29 5.22 -1.03 -16.14
N LEU A 30 5.08 -2.10 -15.36
CA LEU A 30 4.56 -3.39 -15.82
C LEU A 30 3.08 -3.29 -16.23
N GLU A 31 2.24 -2.67 -15.42
CA GLU A 31 0.83 -2.41 -15.74
C GLU A 31 0.69 -1.63 -17.05
N THR A 32 1.52 -0.59 -17.24
CA THR A 32 1.55 0.19 -18.48
C THR A 32 1.90 -0.67 -19.70
N ARG A 33 2.78 -1.66 -19.54
CA ARG A 33 3.14 -2.59 -20.66
C ARG A 33 1.99 -3.55 -20.98
N VAL A 34 1.27 -4.02 -19.96
CA VAL A 34 0.18 -4.99 -20.15
C VAL A 34 -1.07 -4.30 -20.71
N LYS A 35 -1.54 -3.21 -20.09
CA LYS A 35 -2.73 -2.50 -20.52
C LYS A 35 -2.77 -1.05 -20.01
N SER A 36 -3.10 -0.84 -18.77
CA SER A 36 -3.35 0.45 -18.15
C SER A 36 -2.98 0.38 -16.67
N ILE A 37 -2.45 1.45 -16.08
CA ILE A 37 -2.23 1.49 -14.64
C ILE A 37 -3.58 1.49 -13.91
N VAL A 38 -3.65 0.79 -12.78
CA VAL A 38 -4.88 0.71 -11.96
C VAL A 38 -5.05 1.89 -11.00
N GLY A 39 -4.08 2.79 -10.93
CA GLY A 39 -4.17 3.99 -10.09
C GLY A 39 -3.05 4.97 -10.38
N ALA A 40 -3.39 6.24 -10.54
CA ALA A 40 -2.42 7.31 -10.77
C ALA A 40 -1.66 7.67 -9.47
N SER A 41 -0.60 8.46 -9.62
CA SER A 41 0.12 9.00 -8.46
C SER A 41 -0.67 10.15 -7.84
N GLY A 42 -0.90 10.11 -6.53
CA GLY A 42 -1.52 11.23 -5.82
C GLY A 42 -0.68 12.51 -5.79
N CYS A 43 0.61 12.42 -6.15
CA CYS A 43 1.51 13.57 -6.15
C CYS A 43 1.42 14.38 -7.45
N PHE A 44 1.34 13.68 -8.58
CA PHE A 44 1.26 14.32 -9.90
C PHE A 44 0.62 13.38 -10.92
N TYR A 45 -0.41 13.80 -11.59
CA TYR A 45 -1.03 13.11 -12.72
C TYR A 45 -1.74 14.11 -13.62
N GLY A 46 -1.91 13.76 -14.89
CA GLY A 46 -2.70 14.50 -15.87
C GLY A 46 -3.86 13.64 -16.36
N ILE A 47 -5.00 14.26 -16.62
CA ILE A 47 -6.17 13.63 -17.21
C ILE A 47 -6.70 14.52 -18.34
N ARG A 48 -7.30 13.89 -19.36
CA ARG A 48 -8.02 14.65 -20.40
C ARG A 48 -9.19 15.40 -19.79
N SER A 49 -9.38 16.67 -20.16
CA SER A 49 -10.48 17.49 -19.64
C SER A 49 -11.85 16.86 -19.92
N SER A 50 -12.01 16.17 -21.06
CA SER A 50 -13.27 15.47 -21.38
C SER A 50 -13.60 14.29 -20.47
N LEU A 51 -12.60 13.75 -19.74
CA LEU A 51 -12.79 12.69 -18.74
C LEU A 51 -12.97 13.23 -17.33
N TYR A 52 -12.77 14.53 -17.14
CA TYR A 52 -12.94 15.16 -15.84
C TYR A 52 -14.42 15.42 -15.60
N ASP A 53 -15.03 14.56 -14.81
CA ASP A 53 -16.41 14.75 -14.38
C ASP A 53 -16.44 15.63 -13.13
N SER A 54 -17.03 16.83 -13.26
CA SER A 54 -17.22 17.77 -12.15
C SER A 54 -18.20 17.24 -11.10
N ALA A 55 -19.06 16.29 -11.46
CA ALA A 55 -20.00 15.62 -10.55
C ALA A 55 -19.39 14.48 -9.75
N PHE A 56 -18.08 14.22 -9.91
CA PHE A 56 -17.40 13.14 -9.19
C PHE A 56 -17.40 13.44 -7.68
N PRO A 57 -17.90 12.54 -6.83
CA PRO A 57 -17.99 12.77 -5.40
C PRO A 57 -16.63 13.11 -4.76
N GLU A 58 -16.56 14.18 -3.98
CA GLU A 58 -15.32 14.62 -3.30
C GLU A 58 -14.79 13.63 -2.28
N SER A 59 -15.65 12.72 -1.78
CA SER A 59 -15.27 11.65 -0.85
C SER A 59 -14.38 10.59 -1.47
N LEU A 60 -14.34 10.48 -2.80
CA LEU A 60 -13.57 9.49 -3.52
C LEU A 60 -12.12 9.94 -3.76
N SER A 61 -11.25 8.97 -4.03
CA SER A 61 -9.84 9.20 -4.37
C SER A 61 -9.72 9.59 -5.84
N ARG A 62 -9.50 10.87 -6.12
CA ARG A 62 -9.48 11.39 -7.50
C ARG A 62 -8.37 10.81 -8.36
N ASP A 63 -7.19 10.62 -7.79
CA ASP A 63 -6.03 10.00 -8.44
C ASP A 63 -6.30 8.53 -8.83
N PHE A 64 -6.92 7.78 -7.93
CA PHE A 64 -7.33 6.41 -8.22
C PHE A 64 -8.48 6.36 -9.24
N ALA A 65 -9.50 7.18 -9.05
CA ALA A 65 -10.67 7.23 -9.92
C ALA A 65 -10.32 7.64 -11.35
N SER A 66 -9.37 8.56 -11.54
CA SER A 66 -8.99 9.03 -12.88
C SER A 66 -8.43 7.91 -13.77
N ALA A 67 -7.67 6.97 -13.21
CA ALA A 67 -7.20 5.80 -13.93
C ALA A 67 -8.35 4.84 -14.29
N LEU A 68 -9.31 4.65 -13.36
CA LEU A 68 -10.50 3.83 -13.59
C LEU A 68 -11.41 4.44 -14.65
N MET A 69 -11.61 5.76 -14.63
CA MET A 69 -12.40 6.48 -15.63
C MET A 69 -11.76 6.40 -17.03
N ALA A 70 -10.45 6.44 -17.13
CA ALA A 70 -9.76 6.25 -18.40
C ALA A 70 -10.10 4.89 -18.99
N GLU A 71 -10.00 3.81 -18.23
CA GLU A 71 -10.34 2.46 -18.68
C GLU A 71 -11.82 2.33 -19.06
N GLU A 72 -12.73 2.89 -18.26
CA GLU A 72 -14.17 2.87 -18.49
C GLU A 72 -14.57 3.55 -19.82
N ASN A 73 -13.83 4.59 -20.21
CA ASN A 73 -14.05 5.32 -21.46
C ASN A 73 -13.17 4.82 -22.62
N GLY A 74 -12.54 3.65 -22.48
CA GLY A 74 -11.73 3.05 -23.55
C GLY A 74 -10.35 3.70 -23.74
N TYR A 75 -9.91 4.55 -22.80
CA TYR A 75 -8.56 5.14 -22.82
C TYR A 75 -7.60 4.34 -21.95
N ARG A 76 -6.32 4.55 -22.18
CA ARG A 76 -5.26 3.97 -21.34
C ARG A 76 -4.67 5.03 -20.42
N ALA A 77 -4.58 4.70 -19.13
CA ALA A 77 -3.74 5.42 -18.19
C ALA A 77 -2.34 4.80 -18.18
N VAL A 78 -1.31 5.61 -18.34
CA VAL A 78 0.08 5.15 -18.44
C VAL A 78 0.97 5.85 -17.43
N SER A 79 2.00 5.16 -16.94
CA SER A 79 3.03 5.74 -16.11
C SER A 79 4.16 6.29 -16.98
N VAL A 80 4.58 7.53 -16.71
CA VAL A 80 5.66 8.21 -17.44
C VAL A 80 6.88 8.29 -16.54
N ASN A 81 7.94 7.57 -16.86
CA ASN A 81 9.14 7.46 -16.02
C ASN A 81 9.94 8.75 -15.91
N ASN A 82 9.84 9.63 -16.92
CA ASN A 82 10.58 10.90 -16.97
C ASN A 82 9.89 12.04 -16.18
N ALA A 83 8.67 11.81 -15.69
CA ALA A 83 7.95 12.80 -14.89
C ALA A 83 8.30 12.59 -13.41
N VAL A 84 9.13 13.47 -12.87
CA VAL A 84 9.58 13.42 -11.46
C VAL A 84 8.82 14.48 -10.65
N CYS A 85 8.21 14.05 -9.55
CA CYS A 85 7.59 14.93 -8.58
C CYS A 85 8.36 14.85 -7.25
N LEU A 86 8.86 15.98 -6.78
CA LEU A 86 9.52 16.09 -5.48
C LEU A 86 8.47 16.38 -4.42
N VAL A 87 8.35 15.50 -3.45
CA VAL A 87 7.37 15.62 -2.36
C VAL A 87 8.09 15.84 -1.05
N PRO A 88 7.73 16.88 -0.28
CA PRO A 88 8.31 17.07 1.04
C PRO A 88 7.89 15.93 1.98
N GLN A 89 8.84 15.48 2.79
CA GLN A 89 8.58 14.40 3.74
C GLN A 89 7.69 14.84 4.88
N THR A 90 6.80 13.94 5.30
CA THR A 90 5.97 14.14 6.49
C THR A 90 6.83 13.97 7.76
N LYS A 91 6.83 15.00 8.62
CA LYS A 91 7.64 15.02 9.85
C LYS A 91 7.04 14.22 11.02
N SER A 92 5.82 13.68 10.91
CA SER A 92 5.12 13.03 12.02
C SER A 92 4.49 11.70 11.60
N LEU A 93 4.87 10.61 12.30
CA LEU A 93 4.29 9.27 12.12
C LEU A 93 2.77 9.26 12.30
N HIS A 94 2.25 10.06 13.24
CA HIS A 94 0.81 10.14 13.49
C HIS A 94 0.04 10.78 12.33
N SER A 95 0.59 11.83 11.73
CA SER A 95 -0.01 12.46 10.54
C SER A 95 0.01 11.52 9.34
N GLU A 96 1.09 10.76 9.19
CA GLU A 96 1.26 9.74 8.14
C GLU A 96 0.25 8.61 8.29
N PHE A 97 0.06 8.09 9.50
CA PHE A 97 -0.92 7.06 9.80
C PHE A 97 -2.36 7.53 9.48
N ARG A 98 -2.73 8.75 9.90
CA ARG A 98 -4.04 9.33 9.56
C ARG A 98 -4.20 9.50 8.05
N ARG A 99 -3.15 9.90 7.35
CA ARG A 99 -3.13 10.02 5.88
C ARG A 99 -3.38 8.67 5.22
N LYS A 100 -2.69 7.62 5.67
CA LYS A 100 -2.85 6.24 5.15
C LYS A 100 -4.28 5.73 5.34
N ILE A 101 -4.85 5.85 6.55
CA ILE A 101 -6.24 5.45 6.82
C ILE A 101 -7.22 6.17 5.88
N ARG A 102 -7.09 7.48 5.75
CA ARG A 102 -7.95 8.28 4.87
C ARG A 102 -7.80 7.85 3.41
N THR A 103 -6.57 7.62 2.95
CA THR A 103 -6.30 7.18 1.58
C THR A 103 -6.90 5.80 1.32
N MET A 104 -6.77 4.88 2.28
CA MET A 104 -7.35 3.54 2.19
C MET A 104 -8.88 3.60 2.16
N ALA A 105 -9.50 4.35 3.07
CA ALA A 105 -10.95 4.50 3.13
C ALA A 105 -11.53 5.07 1.83
N ARG A 106 -10.93 6.16 1.31
CA ARG A 106 -11.32 6.75 0.02
C ARG A 106 -11.06 5.80 -1.15
N GLY A 107 -9.97 5.05 -1.11
CA GLY A 107 -9.66 4.04 -2.11
C GLY A 107 -10.70 2.93 -2.16
N LEU A 108 -11.11 2.39 -1.00
CA LEU A 108 -12.17 1.38 -0.89
C LEU A 108 -13.52 1.91 -1.39
N GLN A 109 -13.88 3.14 -1.02
CA GLN A 109 -15.11 3.79 -1.53
C GLN A 109 -15.07 3.95 -3.05
N THR A 110 -13.92 4.36 -3.60
CA THR A 110 -13.73 4.49 -5.05
C THR A 110 -13.87 3.14 -5.75
N LEU A 111 -13.25 2.09 -5.21
CA LEU A 111 -13.35 0.75 -5.77
C LEU A 111 -14.79 0.22 -5.70
N TRP A 112 -15.48 0.47 -4.60
CA TRP A 112 -16.89 0.09 -4.47
C TRP A 112 -17.79 0.82 -5.48
N PHE A 113 -17.56 2.11 -5.66
CA PHE A 113 -18.29 2.92 -6.65
C PHE A 113 -18.04 2.43 -8.07
N LYS A 114 -16.81 2.01 -8.41
CA LYS A 114 -16.40 1.51 -9.73
C LYS A 114 -16.27 -0.02 -9.77
N ARG A 115 -16.98 -0.77 -8.90
CA ARG A 115 -16.84 -2.23 -8.78
C ARG A 115 -17.13 -3.03 -10.05
N HIS A 116 -17.88 -2.47 -11.00
CA HIS A 116 -18.15 -3.10 -12.30
C HIS A 116 -16.86 -3.35 -13.10
N LEU A 117 -15.79 -2.54 -12.87
CA LEU A 117 -14.49 -2.73 -13.51
C LEU A 117 -13.74 -3.99 -13.02
N LEU A 118 -14.20 -4.62 -11.92
CA LEU A 118 -13.68 -5.90 -11.45
C LEU A 118 -14.21 -7.09 -12.26
N ASN A 119 -15.12 -6.88 -13.20
CA ASN A 119 -15.65 -7.95 -14.05
C ASN A 119 -14.60 -8.34 -15.12
N PRO A 120 -14.02 -9.56 -15.04
CA PRO A 120 -13.01 -9.99 -15.98
C PRO A 120 -13.55 -10.25 -17.39
N PHE A 121 -14.84 -10.51 -17.54
CA PHE A 121 -15.47 -10.74 -18.84
C PHE A 121 -15.59 -9.46 -19.68
N THR A 122 -15.68 -8.30 -19.03
CA THR A 122 -15.79 -7.00 -19.71
C THR A 122 -14.46 -6.26 -19.81
N HIS A 123 -13.62 -6.35 -18.78
CA HIS A 123 -12.37 -5.57 -18.65
C HIS A 123 -11.09 -6.43 -18.74
N GLY A 124 -11.22 -7.76 -18.84
CA GLY A 124 -10.10 -8.68 -19.08
C GLY A 124 -8.95 -8.53 -18.08
N SER A 125 -7.74 -8.35 -18.60
CA SER A 125 -6.52 -8.21 -17.78
C SER A 125 -6.55 -7.02 -16.81
N PHE A 126 -7.26 -5.94 -17.14
CA PHE A 126 -7.41 -4.80 -16.25
C PHE A 126 -8.16 -5.16 -14.96
N ALA A 127 -9.26 -5.90 -15.07
CA ALA A 127 -10.01 -6.37 -13.91
C ALA A 127 -9.13 -7.24 -12.99
N TRP A 128 -8.31 -8.10 -13.57
CA TRP A 128 -7.35 -8.93 -12.82
C TRP A 128 -6.28 -8.08 -12.11
N MET A 129 -5.69 -7.09 -12.79
CA MET A 129 -4.73 -6.17 -12.19
C MET A 129 -5.38 -5.35 -11.06
N LEU A 130 -6.60 -4.85 -11.26
CA LEU A 130 -7.35 -4.10 -10.25
C LEU A 130 -7.66 -4.97 -9.02
N PHE A 131 -8.09 -6.21 -9.24
CA PHE A 131 -8.34 -7.18 -8.18
C PHE A 131 -7.07 -7.49 -7.39
N SER A 132 -6.01 -7.94 -8.07
CA SER A 132 -4.78 -8.39 -7.42
C SER A 132 -4.00 -7.25 -6.74
N HIS A 133 -3.86 -6.12 -7.42
CA HIS A 133 -3.00 -5.02 -6.95
C HIS A 133 -3.69 -4.09 -5.95
N LYS A 134 -5.01 -3.92 -6.03
CA LYS A 134 -5.75 -3.05 -5.10
C LYS A 134 -6.59 -3.84 -4.11
N LEU A 135 -7.51 -4.67 -4.58
CA LEU A 135 -8.45 -5.35 -3.69
C LEU A 135 -7.76 -6.37 -2.78
N CYS A 136 -6.92 -7.27 -3.32
CA CYS A 136 -6.21 -8.26 -2.52
C CYS A 136 -5.31 -7.60 -1.46
N ARG A 137 -4.64 -6.50 -1.80
CA ARG A 137 -3.80 -5.75 -0.85
C ARG A 137 -4.61 -5.20 0.33
N TRP A 138 -5.83 -4.75 0.12
CA TRP A 138 -6.70 -4.27 1.20
C TRP A 138 -7.36 -5.41 1.99
N LEU A 139 -7.63 -6.55 1.33
CA LEU A 139 -8.20 -7.74 1.98
C LEU A 139 -7.22 -8.42 2.94
N VAL A 140 -5.91 -8.16 2.84
CA VAL A 140 -4.92 -8.68 3.79
C VAL A 140 -5.25 -8.24 5.22
N TYR A 141 -5.67 -6.99 5.44
CA TYR A 141 -5.95 -6.48 6.79
C TYR A 141 -7.07 -7.23 7.53
N PRO A 142 -8.26 -7.43 6.96
CA PRO A 142 -9.29 -8.25 7.61
C PRO A 142 -8.98 -9.76 7.59
N ALA A 143 -8.15 -10.24 6.65
CA ALA A 143 -7.75 -11.63 6.60
C ALA A 143 -6.76 -12.03 7.72
N LEU A 144 -5.93 -11.11 8.18
CA LEU A 144 -4.93 -11.39 9.24
C LEU A 144 -5.56 -11.89 10.55
N PRO A 145 -6.58 -11.25 11.15
CA PRO A 145 -7.20 -11.76 12.37
C PRO A 145 -7.90 -13.09 12.14
N ILE A 146 -8.52 -13.31 10.99
CA ILE A 146 -9.15 -14.59 10.62
C ILE A 146 -8.08 -15.68 10.53
N ALA A 147 -6.97 -15.41 9.86
CA ALA A 147 -5.84 -16.33 9.76
C ALA A 147 -5.23 -16.64 11.14
N ALA A 148 -5.12 -15.64 12.02
CA ALA A 148 -4.62 -15.83 13.38
C ALA A 148 -5.53 -16.76 14.20
N VAL A 149 -6.85 -16.59 14.12
CA VAL A 149 -7.81 -17.47 14.78
C VAL A 149 -7.74 -18.88 14.21
N ALA A 150 -7.72 -19.02 12.89
CA ALA A 150 -7.60 -20.33 12.24
C ALA A 150 -6.30 -21.05 12.63
N LEU A 151 -5.18 -20.32 12.71
CA LEU A 151 -3.89 -20.83 13.12
C LEU A 151 -3.91 -21.26 14.60
N ALA A 152 -4.56 -20.49 15.48
CA ALA A 152 -4.72 -20.84 16.89
C ALA A 152 -5.52 -22.14 17.05
N ILE A 153 -6.60 -22.34 16.31
CA ILE A 153 -7.38 -23.57 16.30
C ILE A 153 -6.56 -24.74 15.77
N ALA A 154 -5.85 -24.55 14.64
CA ALA A 154 -5.02 -25.59 14.04
C ALA A 154 -3.87 -26.02 14.96
N SER A 155 -3.32 -25.11 15.76
CA SER A 155 -2.21 -25.38 16.69
C SER A 155 -2.55 -26.37 17.79
N VAL A 156 -3.84 -26.49 18.15
CA VAL A 156 -4.33 -27.48 19.13
C VAL A 156 -4.27 -28.91 18.58
N HIS A 157 -4.35 -29.05 17.26
CA HIS A 157 -4.43 -30.37 16.60
C HIS A 157 -3.08 -30.91 16.08
N SER A 158 -2.05 -30.03 15.95
CA SER A 158 -0.77 -30.45 15.39
C SER A 158 0.41 -29.63 15.92
N ARG A 159 1.49 -30.33 16.29
CA ARG A 159 2.76 -29.70 16.71
C ARG A 159 3.36 -28.78 15.63
N ALA A 160 3.19 -29.13 14.37
CA ALA A 160 3.67 -28.29 13.27
C ALA A 160 2.98 -26.92 13.25
N TRP A 161 1.65 -26.89 13.39
CA TRP A 161 0.88 -25.63 13.44
C TRP A 161 1.18 -24.83 14.70
N MET A 162 1.46 -25.50 15.83
CA MET A 162 1.90 -24.85 17.06
C MET A 162 3.24 -24.12 16.86
N ILE A 163 4.20 -24.73 16.16
CA ILE A 163 5.48 -24.10 15.84
C ILE A 163 5.26 -22.87 14.96
N VAL A 164 4.40 -22.97 13.94
CA VAL A 164 4.07 -21.84 13.05
C VAL A 164 3.42 -20.70 13.85
N LEU A 165 2.53 -21.00 14.78
CA LEU A 165 1.91 -20.00 15.67
C LEU A 165 2.96 -19.28 16.51
N LEU A 166 3.87 -20.04 17.16
CA LEU A 166 4.93 -19.48 17.99
C LEU A 166 5.88 -18.58 17.18
N LEU A 167 6.25 -18.99 15.98
CA LEU A 167 7.07 -18.19 15.08
C LEU A 167 6.34 -16.91 14.63
N SER A 168 5.02 -16.99 14.39
CA SER A 168 4.21 -15.83 14.02
C SER A 168 4.11 -14.82 15.18
N ILE A 169 3.90 -15.30 16.41
CA ILE A 169 3.91 -14.47 17.61
C ILE A 169 5.28 -13.84 17.84
N ALA A 170 6.36 -14.63 17.72
CA ALA A 170 7.71 -14.11 17.86
C ALA A 170 8.04 -13.03 16.80
N GLY A 171 7.63 -13.25 15.55
CA GLY A 171 7.79 -12.27 14.47
C GLY A 171 7.02 -10.98 14.73
N ALA A 172 5.76 -11.08 15.15
CA ALA A 172 4.92 -9.93 15.50
C ALA A 172 5.50 -9.16 16.71
N SER A 173 5.91 -9.88 17.76
CA SER A 173 6.54 -9.28 18.96
C SER A 173 7.87 -8.59 18.59
N GLY A 174 8.69 -9.22 17.76
CA GLY A 174 9.91 -8.64 17.23
C GLY A 174 9.64 -7.37 16.39
N GLY A 175 8.58 -7.38 15.59
CA GLY A 175 8.12 -6.22 14.83
C GLY A 175 7.73 -5.05 15.73
N ILE A 176 6.92 -5.30 16.75
CA ILE A 176 6.49 -4.29 17.73
C ILE A 176 7.71 -3.75 18.51
N ALA A 177 8.60 -4.65 18.95
CA ALA A 177 9.84 -4.26 19.61
C ALA A 177 10.71 -3.38 18.71
N GLY A 178 10.84 -3.72 17.42
CA GLY A 178 11.58 -2.94 16.44
C GLY A 178 11.02 -1.54 16.22
N MET A 179 9.69 -1.40 16.22
CA MET A 179 9.02 -0.09 16.10
C MET A 179 9.24 0.79 17.34
N ARG A 180 9.37 0.19 18.52
CA ARG A 180 9.56 0.88 19.82
C ARG A 180 11.01 1.01 20.25
N TRP A 181 11.97 0.49 19.46
CA TRP A 181 13.37 0.47 19.85
C TRP A 181 13.95 1.88 19.96
N PRO A 182 14.54 2.26 21.12
CA PRO A 182 14.99 3.63 21.37
C PRO A 182 16.11 4.09 20.43
N LYS A 183 16.91 3.16 19.94
CA LYS A 183 18.06 3.42 19.05
C LYS A 183 18.06 2.42 17.88
N PRO A 184 17.38 2.70 16.77
CA PRO A 184 17.20 1.75 15.67
C PRO A 184 18.50 1.17 15.09
N ARG A 185 19.62 1.92 15.15
CA ARG A 185 20.91 1.45 14.65
C ARG A 185 21.56 0.34 15.49
N VAL A 186 21.19 0.23 16.75
CA VAL A 186 21.74 -0.77 17.70
C VAL A 186 20.87 -2.03 17.74
N ALA A 187 19.67 -1.97 17.18
CA ALA A 187 18.77 -3.11 17.14
C ALA A 187 19.33 -4.24 16.24
N PRO A 188 19.19 -5.52 16.63
CA PRO A 188 19.55 -6.65 15.78
C PRO A 188 18.86 -6.57 14.42
N LEU A 189 19.55 -7.02 13.36
CA LEU A 189 19.06 -6.93 11.98
C LEU A 189 17.66 -7.51 11.80
N VAL A 190 17.39 -8.65 12.42
CA VAL A 190 16.08 -9.35 12.35
C VAL A 190 14.96 -8.48 12.93
N ILE A 191 15.21 -7.83 14.08
CA ILE A 191 14.24 -6.94 14.73
C ILE A 191 14.00 -5.69 13.88
N ARG A 192 15.04 -5.15 13.25
CA ARG A 192 14.93 -4.01 12.32
C ARG A 192 14.07 -4.36 11.10
N ILE A 193 14.34 -5.52 10.48
CA ILE A 193 13.57 -6.00 9.32
C ILE A 193 12.11 -6.24 9.72
N ALA A 194 11.87 -6.92 10.85
CA ALA A 194 10.51 -7.18 11.34
C ALA A 194 9.77 -5.87 11.67
N GLY A 195 10.43 -4.92 12.33
CA GLY A 195 9.88 -3.61 12.64
C GLY A 195 9.56 -2.81 11.38
N PHE A 196 10.45 -2.81 10.39
CA PHE A 196 10.21 -2.18 9.09
C PHE A 196 9.06 -2.84 8.34
N ALA A 197 9.03 -4.16 8.26
CA ALA A 197 7.95 -4.90 7.60
C ALA A 197 6.58 -4.60 8.24
N LEU A 198 6.51 -4.52 9.57
CA LEU A 198 5.29 -4.16 10.28
C LEU A 198 4.90 -2.70 10.02
N ALA A 199 5.84 -1.77 10.16
CA ALA A 199 5.59 -0.33 9.95
C ALA A 199 5.19 0.03 8.52
N SER A 200 5.72 -0.67 7.52
CA SER A 200 5.39 -0.43 6.11
C SER A 200 4.00 -0.95 5.72
N ASN A 201 3.47 -1.91 6.47
CA ASN A 201 2.15 -2.50 6.24
C ASN A 201 1.05 -1.96 7.17
N LEU A 202 1.40 -1.20 8.19
CA LEU A 202 0.46 -0.43 9.02
C LEU A 202 0.23 0.97 8.45
#